data_375ed254589e5405daeb587ea81f371c
#
_entry.id   375ed254589e5405daeb587ea81f371c
#
_cell.length_a   1.000
_cell.length_b   1.000
_cell.length_c   1.000
_cell.angle_alpha   90.00
_cell.angle_beta   90.00
_cell.angle_gamma   90.00
#
_symmetry.space_group_name_H-M   'P 1'
#
loop_
_entity.id
_entity.type
_entity.pdbx_description
1 polymer ?
#
loop_
_entity_poly.entity_id
_entity_poly.type
_entity_poly.pdbx_seq_one_letter_code
_entity_poly.pdbx_strand_id
1 'polypeptide(L)'
;MASDTHRPVVELVVLLSSAGGLSALSTVLSDLPADFPAAVVVQQHLGDHDSVLPAILRRLSAHPVSWACDGQVLAPGQVLVCPPGSYLELTPGGRCRLFATKDLRARRFDVLLRSVAESYGPRSVTAVLSGSGQDGAAGTAALKRAGAVVIAESRDTALYSSMPVAAARAGADLVLPIHQIGRALAGVVEGVPLSELQPESGCDDCPEPGAQEADPAPGGPRLSRDDAANTAAARAELAGLRAAELSRRRSDLSAGSGATAQTVATARRRAAESRRRAQLAHQAAEEAAARWGG
;
A
#
# COMPACT_ATOMS: atom_id res chain seq x y z
N MET A 1 22.85 -7.05 -36.38
CA MET A 1 22.98 -6.13 -35.26
C MET A 1 21.92 -6.55 -34.24
N ALA A 2 22.31 -7.29 -33.22
CA ALA A 2 21.41 -7.69 -32.15
C ALA A 2 21.12 -6.44 -31.31
N SER A 3 19.87 -6.07 -31.18
CA SER A 3 19.42 -5.03 -30.28
C SER A 3 19.82 -5.47 -28.88
N ASP A 4 20.74 -4.76 -28.27
CA ASP A 4 21.09 -4.88 -26.86
C ASP A 4 19.86 -4.45 -26.07
N THR A 5 18.98 -5.41 -25.77
CA THR A 5 17.82 -5.19 -24.92
C THR A 5 18.35 -4.93 -23.52
N HIS A 6 18.46 -3.67 -23.17
CA HIS A 6 18.82 -3.22 -21.82
C HIS A 6 17.86 -3.88 -20.82
N ARG A 7 18.35 -4.93 -20.16
CA ARG A 7 17.58 -5.66 -19.15
C ARG A 7 17.38 -4.71 -17.98
N PRO A 8 16.16 -4.44 -17.53
CA PRO A 8 15.95 -3.53 -16.41
C PRO A 8 16.74 -4.02 -15.18
N VAL A 9 17.45 -3.12 -14.54
CA VAL A 9 18.21 -3.43 -13.32
C VAL A 9 17.27 -3.93 -12.23
N VAL A 10 16.03 -3.45 -12.22
CA VAL A 10 14.98 -3.83 -11.26
C VAL A 10 13.83 -4.53 -11.99
N GLU A 11 13.47 -5.73 -11.51
CA GLU A 11 12.42 -6.57 -12.08
C GLU A 11 11.11 -6.53 -11.28
N LEU A 12 11.19 -6.09 -10.01
CA LEU A 12 10.08 -6.12 -9.07
C LEU A 12 9.94 -4.80 -8.31
N VAL A 13 8.74 -4.28 -8.28
CA VAL A 13 8.31 -3.19 -7.39
C VAL A 13 7.34 -3.73 -6.34
N VAL A 14 7.54 -3.40 -5.08
CA VAL A 14 6.63 -3.72 -3.98
C VAL A 14 6.06 -2.44 -3.39
N LEU A 15 4.74 -2.36 -3.30
CA LEU A 15 4.03 -1.24 -2.68
C LEU A 15 3.34 -1.72 -1.41
N LEU A 16 3.71 -1.13 -0.28
CA LEU A 16 3.14 -1.44 1.03
C LEU A 16 2.30 -0.27 1.51
N SER A 17 1.08 -0.55 1.98
CA SER A 17 0.21 0.48 2.52
C SER A 17 -0.77 -0.06 3.58
N SER A 18 -1.28 0.84 4.40
CA SER A 18 -2.27 0.52 5.42
C SER A 18 -3.35 1.62 5.48
N ALA A 19 -3.53 2.28 6.61
CA ALA A 19 -4.45 3.41 6.75
C ALA A 19 -4.07 4.55 5.79
N GLY A 20 -5.03 5.14 5.09
CA GLY A 20 -4.79 6.16 4.04
C GLY A 20 -4.15 5.62 2.76
N GLY A 21 -3.87 4.31 2.70
CA GLY A 21 -3.09 3.68 1.64
C GLY A 21 -3.74 3.66 0.28
N LEU A 22 -5.07 3.69 0.20
CA LEU A 22 -5.75 3.67 -1.09
C LEU A 22 -5.45 4.92 -1.92
N SER A 23 -5.46 6.10 -1.30
CA SER A 23 -5.10 7.35 -1.97
C SER A 23 -3.64 7.31 -2.42
N ALA A 24 -2.73 6.87 -1.53
CA ALA A 24 -1.32 6.76 -1.85
C ALA A 24 -1.04 5.77 -2.99
N LEU A 25 -1.62 4.56 -2.94
CA LEU A 25 -1.52 3.57 -4.02
C LEU A 25 -2.06 4.10 -5.35
N SER A 26 -3.19 4.82 -5.30
CA SER A 26 -3.80 5.40 -6.50
C SER A 26 -2.87 6.42 -7.16
N THR A 27 -2.27 7.32 -6.37
CA THR A 27 -1.30 8.30 -6.86
C THR A 27 -0.09 7.60 -7.49
N VAL A 28 0.55 6.68 -6.76
CA VAL A 28 1.74 5.98 -7.27
C VAL A 28 1.45 5.22 -8.56
N LEU A 29 0.35 4.45 -8.62
CA LEU A 29 0.02 3.64 -9.80
C LEU A 29 -0.42 4.48 -11.00
N SER A 30 -1.01 5.67 -10.79
CA SER A 30 -1.33 6.58 -11.89
C SER A 30 -0.11 7.26 -12.50
N ASP A 31 0.98 7.39 -11.73
CA ASP A 31 2.22 8.03 -12.15
C ASP A 31 3.20 7.06 -12.84
N LEU A 32 2.94 5.74 -12.81
CA LEU A 32 3.76 4.76 -13.52
C LEU A 32 3.55 4.86 -15.04
N PRO A 33 4.63 4.84 -15.85
CA PRO A 33 4.54 4.82 -17.32
C PRO A 33 3.73 3.63 -17.82
N ALA A 34 3.01 3.78 -18.93
CA ALA A 34 2.19 2.71 -19.51
C ALA A 34 3.00 1.48 -19.97
N ASP A 35 4.27 1.67 -20.31
CA ASP A 35 5.23 0.65 -20.72
C ASP A 35 6.16 0.20 -19.59
N PHE A 36 5.73 0.38 -18.33
CA PHE A 36 6.51 0.05 -17.15
C PHE A 36 7.00 -1.41 -17.16
N PRO A 37 8.32 -1.66 -17.16
CA PRO A 37 8.86 -2.99 -17.47
C PRO A 37 8.91 -3.94 -16.27
N ALA A 38 8.69 -3.47 -15.05
CA ALA A 38 8.75 -4.30 -13.84
C ALA A 38 7.37 -4.85 -13.45
N ALA A 39 7.34 -5.99 -12.77
CA ALA A 39 6.16 -6.46 -12.08
C ALA A 39 5.90 -5.63 -10.82
N VAL A 40 4.63 -5.41 -10.47
CA VAL A 40 4.25 -4.68 -9.26
C VAL A 40 3.46 -5.57 -8.33
N VAL A 41 3.87 -5.67 -7.08
CA VAL A 41 3.16 -6.37 -6.00
C VAL A 41 2.67 -5.34 -4.99
N VAL A 42 1.37 -5.37 -4.71
CA VAL A 42 0.73 -4.50 -3.73
C VAL A 42 0.29 -5.33 -2.54
N GLN A 43 0.73 -4.97 -1.35
CA GLN A 43 0.19 -5.51 -0.11
C GLN A 43 -0.34 -4.37 0.76
N GLN A 44 -1.66 -4.36 0.93
CA GLN A 44 -2.35 -3.44 1.84
C GLN A 44 -2.92 -4.22 3.02
N HIS A 45 -2.90 -3.62 4.21
CA HIS A 45 -3.62 -4.16 5.35
C HIS A 45 -5.14 -4.11 5.09
N LEU A 46 -5.66 -5.17 4.49
CA LEU A 46 -7.09 -5.40 4.32
C LEU A 46 -7.59 -6.27 5.48
N GLY A 47 -8.78 -5.95 6.00
CA GLY A 47 -9.49 -6.86 6.92
C GLY A 47 -9.94 -8.14 6.20
N ASP A 48 -10.59 -9.05 6.94
CA ASP A 48 -11.04 -10.35 6.41
C ASP A 48 -12.31 -10.26 5.54
N HIS A 49 -12.74 -9.05 5.16
CA HIS A 49 -13.95 -8.83 4.38
C HIS A 49 -13.63 -8.70 2.88
N ASP A 50 -14.62 -9.03 2.04
CA ASP A 50 -14.53 -8.82 0.60
C ASP A 50 -14.11 -7.39 0.27
N SER A 51 -13.12 -7.26 -0.59
CA SER A 51 -12.57 -5.99 -1.05
C SER A 51 -12.71 -5.86 -2.56
N VAL A 52 -12.87 -4.64 -3.03
CA VAL A 52 -12.91 -4.28 -4.45
C VAL A 52 -11.65 -3.52 -4.88
N LEU A 53 -10.59 -3.58 -4.08
CA LEU A 53 -9.35 -2.83 -4.27
C LEU A 53 -8.78 -2.95 -5.70
N PRO A 54 -8.62 -4.15 -6.31
CA PRO A 54 -8.11 -4.23 -7.67
C PRO A 54 -9.02 -3.55 -8.70
N ALA A 55 -10.34 -3.57 -8.50
CA ALA A 55 -11.27 -2.90 -9.40
C ALA A 55 -11.15 -1.37 -9.33
N ILE A 56 -10.81 -0.83 -8.17
CA ILE A 56 -10.55 0.61 -7.98
C ILE A 56 -9.20 0.97 -8.62
N LEU A 57 -8.14 0.25 -8.28
CA LEU A 57 -6.79 0.53 -8.78
C LEU A 57 -6.69 0.38 -10.31
N ARG A 58 -7.41 -0.58 -10.90
CA ARG A 58 -7.46 -0.78 -12.37
C ARG A 58 -7.99 0.44 -13.12
N ARG A 59 -8.83 1.26 -12.51
CA ARG A 59 -9.38 2.47 -13.14
C ARG A 59 -8.40 3.63 -13.14
N LEU A 60 -7.40 3.57 -12.27
CA LEU A 60 -6.45 4.64 -12.03
C LEU A 60 -5.04 4.28 -12.55
N SER A 61 -4.85 3.04 -12.97
CA SER A 61 -3.58 2.53 -13.47
C SER A 61 -3.69 2.22 -14.97
N ALA A 62 -2.63 2.48 -15.72
CA ALA A 62 -2.48 2.04 -17.10
C ALA A 62 -2.27 0.50 -17.22
N HIS A 63 -1.97 -0.15 -16.09
CA HIS A 63 -1.58 -1.56 -16.02
C HIS A 63 -2.76 -2.48 -15.64
N PRO A 64 -2.77 -3.75 -16.06
CA PRO A 64 -3.72 -4.74 -15.59
C PRO A 64 -3.51 -5.00 -14.09
N VAL A 65 -4.59 -4.81 -13.31
CA VAL A 65 -4.59 -5.02 -11.85
C VAL A 65 -5.50 -6.19 -11.52
N SER A 66 -5.02 -7.17 -10.76
CA SER A 66 -5.78 -8.33 -10.31
C SER A 66 -5.39 -8.76 -8.89
N TRP A 67 -6.21 -9.62 -8.29
CA TRP A 67 -5.78 -10.35 -7.10
C TRP A 67 -4.64 -11.30 -7.45
N ALA A 68 -3.65 -11.41 -6.57
CA ALA A 68 -2.64 -12.45 -6.64
C ALA A 68 -3.29 -13.82 -6.38
N CYS A 69 -2.84 -14.85 -7.13
CA CYS A 69 -3.22 -16.24 -6.90
C CYS A 69 -2.01 -17.06 -6.44
N ASP A 70 -2.27 -18.10 -5.65
CA ASP A 70 -1.19 -19.02 -5.25
C ASP A 70 -0.56 -19.70 -6.47
N GLY A 71 0.77 -19.79 -6.50
CA GLY A 71 1.53 -20.32 -7.62
C GLY A 71 1.65 -19.39 -8.84
N GLN A 72 0.98 -18.22 -8.86
CA GLN A 72 1.02 -17.28 -9.98
C GLN A 72 2.43 -16.74 -10.18
N VAL A 73 2.89 -16.71 -11.44
CA VAL A 73 4.16 -16.09 -11.84
C VAL A 73 3.98 -14.60 -12.01
N LEU A 74 4.93 -13.81 -11.52
CA LEU A 74 4.99 -12.38 -11.77
C LEU A 74 5.32 -12.12 -13.24
N ALA A 75 4.63 -11.18 -13.84
CA ALA A 75 4.88 -10.74 -15.21
C ALA A 75 5.15 -9.22 -15.26
N PRO A 76 6.08 -8.76 -16.11
CA PRO A 76 6.31 -7.33 -16.32
C PRO A 76 5.03 -6.58 -16.67
N GLY A 77 4.89 -5.35 -16.19
CA GLY A 77 3.73 -4.51 -16.44
C GLY A 77 2.43 -4.97 -15.77
N GLN A 78 2.45 -6.00 -14.92
CA GLN A 78 1.29 -6.48 -14.17
C GLN A 78 1.32 -5.99 -12.73
N VAL A 79 0.16 -5.61 -12.19
CA VAL A 79 -0.04 -5.26 -10.78
C VAL A 79 -0.82 -6.38 -10.09
N LEU A 80 -0.20 -7.06 -9.14
CA LEU A 80 -0.82 -8.10 -8.32
C LEU A 80 -1.07 -7.59 -6.91
N VAL A 81 -2.30 -7.69 -6.45
CA VAL A 81 -2.73 -7.24 -5.12
C VAL A 81 -2.92 -8.45 -4.21
N CYS A 82 -2.31 -8.45 -3.04
CA CYS A 82 -2.50 -9.50 -2.04
C CYS A 82 -3.97 -9.54 -1.58
N PRO A 83 -4.67 -10.72 -1.63
CA PRO A 83 -6.06 -10.82 -1.25
C PRO A 83 -6.32 -10.53 0.24
N PRO A 84 -7.56 -10.12 0.61
CA PRO A 84 -7.98 -10.02 2.01
C PRO A 84 -7.77 -11.34 2.78
N GLY A 85 -7.49 -11.24 4.08
CA GLY A 85 -7.28 -12.41 4.92
C GLY A 85 -6.02 -13.23 4.59
N SER A 86 -5.16 -12.73 3.70
CA SER A 86 -3.94 -13.41 3.24
C SER A 86 -2.69 -12.55 3.46
N TYR A 87 -1.55 -13.23 3.47
CA TYR A 87 -0.24 -12.61 3.25
C TYR A 87 0.47 -13.34 2.11
N LEU A 88 1.44 -12.66 1.52
CA LEU A 88 2.10 -13.09 0.31
C LEU A 88 3.60 -13.25 0.57
N GLU A 89 4.17 -14.32 0.04
CA GLU A 89 5.61 -14.51 -0.11
C GLU A 89 5.96 -14.70 -1.58
N LEU A 90 7.18 -14.35 -1.95
CA LEU A 90 7.71 -14.58 -3.29
C LEU A 90 8.81 -15.66 -3.24
N THR A 91 8.80 -16.53 -4.25
CA THR A 91 9.85 -17.54 -4.42
C THR A 91 10.94 -17.04 -5.35
N PRO A 92 12.16 -17.61 -5.31
CA PRO A 92 13.24 -17.27 -6.25
C PRO A 92 12.89 -17.44 -7.74
N GLY A 93 11.87 -18.26 -8.04
CA GLY A 93 11.34 -18.41 -9.40
C GLY A 93 10.25 -17.41 -9.77
N GLY A 94 10.08 -16.32 -9.01
CA GLY A 94 9.11 -15.27 -9.28
C GLY A 94 7.64 -15.68 -9.13
N ARG A 95 7.35 -16.66 -8.25
CA ARG A 95 5.98 -17.13 -8.00
C ARG A 95 5.45 -16.60 -6.69
N CYS A 96 4.19 -16.19 -6.69
CA CYS A 96 3.43 -15.86 -5.50
C CYS A 96 3.11 -17.12 -4.68
N ARG A 97 3.26 -17.05 -3.36
CA ARG A 97 2.71 -18.01 -2.40
C ARG A 97 1.79 -17.27 -1.45
N LEU A 98 0.57 -17.75 -1.34
CA LEU A 98 -0.45 -17.14 -0.48
C LEU A 98 -0.72 -18.02 0.74
N PHE A 99 -0.78 -17.36 1.90
CA PHE A 99 -1.06 -18.00 3.18
C PHE A 99 -2.14 -17.24 3.92
N ALA A 100 -2.96 -17.94 4.72
CA ALA A 100 -3.98 -17.30 5.54
C ALA A 100 -3.37 -16.51 6.70
N THR A 101 -3.84 -15.29 6.94
CA THR A 101 -3.31 -14.42 8.03
C THR A 101 -3.56 -14.98 9.42
N LYS A 102 -4.59 -15.80 9.63
CA LYS A 102 -4.87 -16.48 10.92
C LYS A 102 -3.72 -17.36 11.41
N ASP A 103 -2.87 -17.83 10.48
CA ASP A 103 -1.72 -18.68 10.77
C ASP A 103 -0.43 -17.87 10.99
N LEU A 104 -0.49 -16.56 10.78
CA LEU A 104 0.68 -15.68 10.84
C LEU A 104 0.96 -15.21 12.28
N ARG A 105 2.16 -15.55 12.77
CA ARG A 105 2.68 -15.09 14.07
C ARG A 105 3.58 -13.84 13.95
N ALA A 106 3.90 -13.43 12.73
CA ALA A 106 4.73 -12.28 12.40
C ALA A 106 3.92 -11.18 11.70
N ARG A 107 4.53 -10.02 11.53
CA ARG A 107 3.98 -8.92 10.75
C ARG A 107 4.03 -9.27 9.26
N ARG A 108 2.91 -9.14 8.55
CA ARG A 108 2.78 -9.63 7.16
C ARG A 108 3.63 -8.88 6.15
N PHE A 109 3.90 -7.60 6.36
CA PHE A 109 4.81 -6.85 5.49
C PHE A 109 6.26 -7.30 5.70
N ASP A 110 6.68 -7.52 6.94
CA ASP A 110 8.01 -8.05 7.23
C ASP A 110 8.24 -9.42 6.60
N VAL A 111 7.20 -10.27 6.53
CA VAL A 111 7.29 -11.60 5.88
C VAL A 111 7.47 -11.44 4.37
N LEU A 112 6.63 -10.63 3.70
CA LEU A 112 6.77 -10.36 2.28
C LEU A 112 8.15 -9.79 1.97
N LEU A 113 8.59 -8.76 2.67
CA LEU A 113 9.86 -8.09 2.39
C LEU A 113 11.08 -8.99 2.60
N ARG A 114 11.04 -9.93 3.56
CA ARG A 114 12.09 -10.93 3.72
C ARG A 114 12.14 -11.89 2.53
N SER A 115 10.99 -12.38 2.07
CA SER A 115 10.93 -13.23 0.88
C SER A 115 11.42 -12.51 -0.39
N VAL A 116 11.14 -11.20 -0.50
CA VAL A 116 11.66 -10.35 -1.57
C VAL A 116 13.18 -10.19 -1.46
N ALA A 117 13.70 -9.93 -0.26
CA ALA A 117 15.14 -9.82 -0.02
C ALA A 117 15.88 -11.10 -0.46
N GLU A 118 15.34 -12.28 -0.14
CA GLU A 118 15.91 -13.58 -0.48
C GLU A 118 15.79 -13.92 -1.98
N SER A 119 14.66 -13.53 -2.61
CA SER A 119 14.35 -13.94 -3.98
C SER A 119 14.84 -12.97 -5.05
N TYR A 120 14.80 -11.66 -4.76
CA TYR A 120 15.12 -10.59 -5.72
C TYR A 120 16.32 -9.76 -5.30
N GLY A 121 16.52 -9.50 -4.01
CA GLY A 121 17.63 -8.67 -3.53
C GLY A 121 17.72 -7.35 -4.28
N PRO A 122 18.89 -7.04 -4.92
CA PRO A 122 19.12 -5.76 -5.62
C PRO A 122 18.24 -5.57 -6.87
N ARG A 123 17.52 -6.62 -7.33
CA ARG A 123 16.59 -6.54 -8.45
C ARG A 123 15.19 -6.10 -8.03
N SER A 124 15.03 -5.57 -6.81
CA SER A 124 13.75 -5.09 -6.30
C SER A 124 13.84 -3.67 -5.75
N VAL A 125 12.73 -2.95 -5.86
CA VAL A 125 12.51 -1.68 -5.16
C VAL A 125 11.19 -1.76 -4.40
N THR A 126 11.17 -1.21 -3.18
CA THR A 126 9.98 -1.19 -2.34
C THR A 126 9.62 0.24 -1.97
N ALA A 127 8.32 0.59 -2.08
CA ALA A 127 7.80 1.83 -1.52
C ALA A 127 6.91 1.52 -0.31
N VAL A 128 7.24 2.14 0.83
CA VAL A 128 6.45 2.09 2.06
C VAL A 128 5.63 3.37 2.16
N LEU A 129 4.33 3.23 1.94
CA LEU A 129 3.38 4.33 1.83
C LEU A 129 2.61 4.55 3.15
N SER A 130 1.65 5.47 3.12
CA SER A 130 0.78 5.80 4.25
C SER A 130 0.28 4.56 4.98
N GLY A 131 0.47 4.56 6.29
CA GLY A 131 0.10 3.48 7.16
C GLY A 131 0.52 3.73 8.60
N SER A 132 -0.11 3.02 9.53
CA SER A 132 0.20 3.09 10.95
C SER A 132 0.97 1.89 11.43
N GLY A 133 1.66 2.10 12.55
CA GLY A 133 2.48 1.07 13.17
C GLY A 133 3.88 0.98 12.58
N GLN A 134 4.48 -0.20 12.70
CA GLN A 134 5.87 -0.44 12.32
C GLN A 134 6.04 -1.72 11.48
N ASP A 135 4.92 -2.23 10.91
CA ASP A 135 4.98 -3.40 10.02
C ASP A 135 5.74 -3.01 8.74
N GLY A 136 6.69 -3.83 8.35
CA GLY A 136 7.62 -3.58 7.24
C GLY A 136 8.97 -2.98 7.66
N ALA A 137 9.17 -2.51 8.90
CA ALA A 137 10.45 -1.94 9.33
C ALA A 137 11.57 -3.00 9.39
N ALA A 138 11.30 -4.18 9.96
CA ALA A 138 12.28 -5.26 9.98
C ALA A 138 12.54 -5.84 8.59
N GLY A 139 11.50 -5.88 7.75
CA GLY A 139 11.62 -6.24 6.34
C GLY A 139 12.44 -5.24 5.54
N THR A 140 12.26 -3.93 5.77
CA THR A 140 13.09 -2.86 5.19
C THR A 140 14.57 -3.09 5.51
N ALA A 141 14.92 -3.34 6.77
CA ALA A 141 16.30 -3.64 7.14
C ALA A 141 16.84 -4.91 6.47
N ALA A 142 16.00 -5.92 6.21
CA ALA A 142 16.39 -7.12 5.46
C ALA A 142 16.65 -6.79 3.97
N LEU A 143 15.78 -6.02 3.34
CA LEU A 143 15.95 -5.55 1.95
C LEU A 143 17.23 -4.75 1.81
N LYS A 144 17.51 -3.83 2.73
CA LYS A 144 18.75 -3.04 2.69
C LYS A 144 20.00 -3.89 2.75
N ARG A 145 20.04 -4.90 3.61
CA ARG A 145 21.15 -5.87 3.66
C ARG A 145 21.31 -6.70 2.39
N ALA A 146 20.20 -6.93 1.69
CA ALA A 146 20.17 -7.63 0.41
C ALA A 146 20.48 -6.72 -0.80
N GLY A 147 20.75 -5.42 -0.61
CA GLY A 147 21.08 -4.47 -1.67
C GLY A 147 19.88 -3.92 -2.44
N ALA A 148 18.65 -4.16 -1.97
CA ALA A 148 17.45 -3.60 -2.57
C ALA A 148 17.32 -2.10 -2.27
N VAL A 149 16.56 -1.39 -3.12
CA VAL A 149 16.20 0.01 -2.90
C VAL A 149 14.90 0.09 -2.12
N VAL A 150 14.85 0.97 -1.12
CA VAL A 150 13.63 1.24 -0.35
C VAL A 150 13.34 2.74 -0.35
N ILE A 151 12.10 3.09 -0.71
CA ILE A 151 11.58 4.45 -0.69
C ILE A 151 10.51 4.52 0.40
N ALA A 152 10.54 5.53 1.25
CA ALA A 152 9.49 5.81 2.22
C ALA A 152 8.72 7.06 1.82
N GLU A 153 7.41 7.07 2.00
CA GLU A 153 6.62 8.28 1.84
C GLU A 153 6.98 9.29 2.91
N SER A 154 7.12 10.56 2.54
CA SER A 154 7.44 11.65 3.47
C SER A 154 6.30 11.88 4.47
N ARG A 155 6.67 12.38 5.65
CA ARG A 155 5.69 12.71 6.69
C ARG A 155 4.68 13.75 6.25
N ASP A 156 5.07 14.65 5.36
CA ASP A 156 4.25 15.79 4.94
C ASP A 156 3.09 15.40 4.02
N THR A 157 3.22 14.27 3.31
CA THR A 157 2.18 13.77 2.41
C THR A 157 1.47 12.53 2.93
N ALA A 158 2.12 11.76 3.82
CA ALA A 158 1.53 10.55 4.37
C ALA A 158 0.38 10.91 5.32
N LEU A 159 -0.84 10.47 5.00
CA LEU A 159 -2.01 10.66 5.87
C LEU A 159 -1.78 10.00 7.25
N TYR A 160 -1.09 8.86 7.27
CA TYR A 160 -0.59 8.19 8.48
C TYR A 160 0.89 7.90 8.30
N SER A 161 1.72 8.61 9.01
CA SER A 161 3.17 8.63 8.75
C SER A 161 3.98 7.63 9.56
N SER A 162 3.40 6.96 10.57
CA SER A 162 4.20 6.12 11.49
C SER A 162 4.87 4.93 10.79
N MET A 163 4.20 4.32 9.81
CA MET A 163 4.76 3.19 9.04
C MET A 163 5.91 3.62 8.10
N PRO A 164 5.75 4.65 7.23
CA PRO A 164 6.87 5.10 6.41
C PRO A 164 8.00 5.72 7.22
N VAL A 165 7.72 6.39 8.35
CA VAL A 165 8.77 6.86 9.28
C VAL A 165 9.54 5.68 9.89
N ALA A 166 8.88 4.59 10.26
CA ALA A 166 9.56 3.39 10.73
C ALA A 166 10.46 2.76 9.66
N ALA A 167 10.03 2.74 8.39
CA ALA A 167 10.84 2.30 7.27
C ALA A 167 12.03 3.23 7.02
N ALA A 168 11.85 4.55 7.11
CA ALA A 168 12.94 5.52 7.01
C ALA A 168 14.01 5.29 8.08
N ARG A 169 13.60 5.09 9.33
CA ARG A 169 14.51 4.75 10.45
C ARG A 169 15.20 3.38 10.27
N ALA A 170 14.57 2.45 9.58
CA ALA A 170 15.13 1.14 9.26
C ALA A 170 16.11 1.16 8.08
N GLY A 171 16.36 2.34 7.47
CA GLY A 171 17.36 2.56 6.43
C GLY A 171 16.80 2.67 5.02
N ALA A 172 15.57 3.19 4.82
CA ALA A 172 15.10 3.53 3.48
C ALA A 172 16.08 4.52 2.80
N ASP A 173 16.31 4.33 1.50
CA ASP A 173 17.29 5.13 0.72
C ASP A 173 16.78 6.53 0.42
N LEU A 174 15.47 6.64 0.17
CA LEU A 174 14.82 7.90 -0.18
C LEU A 174 13.59 8.10 0.70
N VAL A 175 13.36 9.35 1.09
CA VAL A 175 12.11 9.79 1.74
C VAL A 175 11.50 10.86 0.85
N LEU A 176 10.39 10.53 0.17
CA LEU A 176 9.84 11.36 -0.89
C LEU A 176 8.36 11.68 -0.66
N PRO A 177 7.90 12.86 -1.07
CA PRO A 177 6.47 13.16 -1.15
C PRO A 177 5.77 12.19 -2.10
N ILE A 178 4.50 11.86 -1.81
CA ILE A 178 3.73 10.84 -2.56
C ILE A 178 3.74 11.07 -4.07
N HIS A 179 3.64 12.32 -4.52
CA HIS A 179 3.61 12.71 -5.94
C HIS A 179 4.96 12.55 -6.67
N GLN A 180 6.04 12.21 -5.96
CA GLN A 180 7.35 11.94 -6.55
C GLN A 180 7.66 10.43 -6.58
N ILE A 181 6.95 9.61 -5.78
CA ILE A 181 7.27 8.20 -5.59
C ILE A 181 7.09 7.40 -6.90
N GLY A 182 6.00 7.62 -7.65
CA GLY A 182 5.79 6.91 -8.93
C GLY A 182 6.91 7.17 -9.93
N ARG A 183 7.31 8.43 -10.10
CA ARG A 183 8.44 8.81 -10.97
C ARG A 183 9.78 8.26 -10.46
N ALA A 184 10.01 8.28 -9.15
CA ALA A 184 11.21 7.73 -8.55
C ALA A 184 11.31 6.20 -8.76
N LEU A 185 10.20 5.48 -8.63
CA LEU A 185 10.14 4.04 -8.93
C LEU A 185 10.48 3.76 -10.39
N ALA A 186 9.95 4.55 -11.33
CA ALA A 186 10.27 4.43 -12.75
C ALA A 186 11.77 4.67 -12.99
N GLY A 187 12.33 5.74 -12.43
CA GLY A 187 13.76 6.03 -12.55
C GLY A 187 14.65 4.92 -11.98
N VAL A 188 14.30 4.36 -10.79
CA VAL A 188 15.05 3.23 -10.21
C VAL A 188 15.00 2.00 -11.12
N VAL A 189 13.85 1.70 -11.71
CA VAL A 189 13.70 0.58 -12.67
C VAL A 189 14.48 0.80 -13.95
N GLU A 190 14.60 2.03 -14.39
CA GLU A 190 15.41 2.44 -15.56
C GLU A 190 16.91 2.57 -15.24
N GLY A 191 17.30 2.44 -13.96
CA GLY A 191 18.70 2.51 -13.53
C GLY A 191 19.22 3.92 -13.29
N VAL A 192 18.33 4.90 -13.09
CA VAL A 192 18.71 6.27 -12.71
C VAL A 192 19.38 6.26 -11.32
N PRO A 193 20.52 6.95 -11.14
CA PRO A 193 21.18 7.04 -9.84
C PRO A 193 20.29 7.65 -8.77
N LEU A 194 20.31 7.10 -7.55
CA LEU A 194 19.48 7.59 -6.44
C LEU A 194 19.75 9.05 -6.07
N SER A 195 20.96 9.54 -6.32
CA SER A 195 21.33 10.95 -6.13
C SER A 195 20.52 11.92 -6.98
N GLU A 196 20.10 11.49 -8.17
CA GLU A 196 19.28 12.30 -9.08
C GLU A 196 17.78 12.23 -8.75
N LEU A 197 17.39 11.25 -7.92
CA LEU A 197 16.00 11.06 -7.49
C LEU A 197 15.70 11.71 -6.13
N GLN A 198 16.70 12.32 -5.49
CA GLN A 198 16.48 13.07 -4.26
C GLN A 198 15.73 14.38 -4.56
N PRO A 199 14.82 14.83 -3.67
CA PRO A 199 14.23 16.15 -3.83
C PRO A 199 15.35 17.19 -3.81
N GLU A 200 15.32 18.14 -4.74
CA GLU A 200 16.23 19.29 -4.70
C GLU A 200 16.10 19.95 -3.32
N SER A 201 17.21 20.02 -2.60
CA SER A 201 17.27 20.59 -1.25
C SER A 201 17.00 22.10 -1.33
N GLY A 202 15.75 22.46 -1.31
CA GLY A 202 15.30 23.84 -1.15
C GLY A 202 15.00 24.11 0.32
N CYS A 203 15.84 24.92 0.94
CA CYS A 203 15.79 25.51 2.29
C CYS A 203 16.58 24.77 3.37
N ASP A 204 17.86 25.12 3.46
CA ASP A 204 18.59 25.20 4.73
C ASP A 204 17.94 26.33 5.56
N ASP A 205 16.99 25.99 6.42
CA ASP A 205 16.68 26.70 7.67
C ASP A 205 15.46 26.04 8.33
N CYS A 206 15.66 24.94 9.04
CA CYS A 206 14.73 24.50 10.07
C CYS A 206 15.53 23.97 11.26
N PRO A 207 15.35 24.55 12.48
CA PRO A 207 16.09 24.13 13.65
C PRO A 207 15.68 22.72 14.09
N GLU A 208 16.67 21.93 14.45
CA GLU A 208 16.51 20.60 15.05
C GLU A 208 15.65 20.65 16.31
N PRO A 209 14.61 19.84 16.46
CA PRO A 209 13.95 19.66 17.74
C PRO A 209 14.78 18.67 18.59
N GLY A 210 15.25 19.17 19.71
CA GLY A 210 16.06 18.46 20.70
C GLY A 210 15.48 17.14 21.16
N ALA A 211 16.38 16.21 21.37
CA ALA A 211 16.14 14.88 21.93
C ALA A 211 15.51 14.98 23.33
N GLN A 212 14.39 14.28 23.52
CA GLN A 212 13.98 13.82 24.85
C GLN A 212 13.69 12.33 24.77
N GLU A 213 14.59 11.60 25.39
CA GLU A 213 14.47 10.19 25.73
C GLU A 213 13.38 10.02 26.80
N ALA A 214 12.48 9.05 26.57
CA ALA A 214 11.72 8.42 27.64
C ALA A 214 11.55 6.94 27.29
N ASP A 215 12.22 6.10 28.06
CA ASP A 215 12.14 4.65 28.06
C ASP A 215 10.83 4.20 28.73
N PRO A 216 10.13 3.20 28.25
CA PRO A 216 9.23 2.40 29.08
C PRO A 216 9.49 0.90 28.98
N ALA A 217 9.49 0.28 30.15
CA ALA A 217 9.62 -1.13 30.47
C ALA A 217 8.56 -2.07 29.86
N PRO A 218 8.77 -3.41 29.90
CA PRO A 218 8.12 -4.38 29.04
C PRO A 218 6.77 -4.89 29.57
N GLY A 219 5.76 -4.91 28.72
CA GLY A 219 4.48 -5.56 29.00
C GLY A 219 3.86 -6.07 27.70
N GLY A 220 3.41 -7.30 27.70
CA GLY A 220 3.00 -8.21 26.63
C GLY A 220 2.13 -7.68 25.45
N PRO A 221 1.78 -8.55 24.47
CA PRO A 221 1.24 -8.12 23.18
C PRO A 221 -0.20 -7.62 23.33
N ARG A 222 -0.35 -6.35 23.62
CA ARG A 222 -1.61 -5.62 23.42
C ARG A 222 -1.52 -5.03 22.01
N LEU A 223 -2.50 -5.36 21.16
CA LEU A 223 -2.77 -4.60 19.94
C LEU A 223 -2.71 -3.13 20.34
N SER A 224 -1.79 -2.36 19.73
CA SER A 224 -1.65 -0.96 20.08
C SER A 224 -2.94 -0.24 19.76
N ARG A 225 -3.31 0.78 20.54
CA ARG A 225 -4.50 1.60 20.32
C ARG A 225 -4.53 2.19 18.91
N ASP A 226 -3.36 2.49 18.38
CA ASP A 226 -3.16 2.98 17.01
C ASP A 226 -3.55 1.93 15.96
N ASP A 227 -3.31 0.63 16.18
CA ASP A 227 -3.70 -0.43 15.25
C ASP A 227 -5.24 -0.58 15.16
N ALA A 228 -5.96 -0.41 16.26
CA ALA A 228 -7.41 -0.47 16.28
C ALA A 228 -8.06 0.77 15.61
N ALA A 229 -7.56 1.97 15.91
CA ALA A 229 -8.04 3.22 15.29
C ALA A 229 -7.76 3.22 13.78
N ASN A 230 -6.61 2.71 13.36
CA ASN A 230 -6.21 2.63 11.96
C ASN A 230 -6.98 1.58 11.18
N THR A 231 -7.29 0.45 11.78
CA THR A 231 -8.17 -0.57 11.19
C THR A 231 -9.57 0.01 10.99
N ALA A 232 -10.07 0.82 11.91
CA ALA A 232 -11.37 1.50 11.80
C ALA A 232 -11.36 2.58 10.71
N ALA A 233 -10.31 3.40 10.62
CA ALA A 233 -10.16 4.44 9.60
C ALA A 233 -10.03 3.82 8.18
N ALA A 234 -9.23 2.77 8.01
CA ALA A 234 -9.12 2.05 6.74
C ALA A 234 -10.44 1.39 6.32
N ARG A 235 -11.21 0.87 7.30
CA ARG A 235 -12.57 0.33 7.05
C ARG A 235 -13.55 1.42 6.65
N ALA A 236 -13.49 2.60 7.26
CA ALA A 236 -14.35 3.74 6.92
C ALA A 236 -14.05 4.27 5.52
N GLU A 237 -12.78 4.40 5.15
CA GLU A 237 -12.34 4.80 3.81
C GLU A 237 -12.81 3.81 2.74
N LEU A 238 -12.58 2.51 2.94
CA LEU A 238 -13.07 1.44 2.06
C LEU A 238 -14.61 1.42 1.96
N ALA A 239 -15.32 1.67 3.05
CA ALA A 239 -16.77 1.77 3.04
C ALA A 239 -17.26 2.99 2.25
N GLY A 240 -16.59 4.13 2.38
CA GLY A 240 -16.85 5.35 1.60
C GLY A 240 -16.68 5.14 0.10
N LEU A 241 -15.60 4.47 -0.29
CA LEU A 241 -15.31 4.16 -1.70
C LEU A 241 -16.27 3.12 -2.29
N ARG A 242 -16.65 2.10 -1.52
CA ARG A 242 -17.72 1.16 -1.91
C ARG A 242 -19.05 1.88 -2.12
N ALA A 243 -19.39 2.84 -1.27
CA ALA A 243 -20.60 3.64 -1.41
C ALA A 243 -20.55 4.54 -2.66
N ALA A 244 -19.41 5.13 -2.98
CA ALA A 244 -19.21 5.93 -4.18
C ALA A 244 -19.29 5.08 -5.46
N GLU A 245 -18.70 3.88 -5.45
CA GLU A 245 -18.77 2.92 -6.55
C GLU A 245 -20.20 2.41 -6.78
N LEU A 246 -20.92 2.04 -5.72
CA LEU A 246 -22.32 1.64 -5.81
C LEU A 246 -23.21 2.78 -6.31
N SER A 247 -22.88 4.03 -5.95
CA SER A 247 -23.58 5.21 -6.48
C SER A 247 -23.33 5.42 -7.97
N ARG A 248 -22.10 5.22 -8.46
CA ARG A 248 -21.77 5.27 -9.90
C ARG A 248 -22.48 4.17 -10.67
N ARG A 249 -22.38 2.90 -10.23
CA ARG A 249 -23.11 1.78 -10.85
C ARG A 249 -24.62 1.99 -10.86
N ARG A 250 -25.16 2.66 -9.84
CA ARG A 250 -26.57 3.03 -9.82
C ARG A 250 -26.88 4.07 -10.89
N SER A 251 -26.04 5.08 -11.09
CA SER A 251 -26.18 6.06 -12.19
C SER A 251 -26.12 5.37 -13.55
N ASP A 252 -25.16 4.48 -13.76
CA ASP A 252 -24.98 3.74 -15.01
C ASP A 252 -26.18 2.82 -15.30
N LEU A 253 -26.69 2.12 -14.26
CA LEU A 253 -27.90 1.28 -14.38
C LEU A 253 -29.18 2.10 -14.59
N SER A 254 -29.25 3.31 -14.07
CA SER A 254 -30.40 4.20 -14.29
C SER A 254 -30.37 4.89 -15.66
N ALA A 255 -29.19 5.01 -16.27
CA ALA A 255 -29.00 5.56 -17.61
C ALA A 255 -29.15 4.49 -18.72
N GLY A 256 -29.02 3.20 -18.36
CA GLY A 256 -29.17 2.06 -19.29
C GLY A 256 -30.61 1.52 -19.31
N SER A 257 -31.24 1.46 -20.48
CA SER A 257 -32.63 1.08 -20.73
C SER A 257 -32.98 -0.40 -20.43
N GLY A 258 -32.27 -1.11 -19.58
CA GLY A 258 -32.47 -2.54 -19.28
C GLY A 258 -32.54 -2.94 -17.80
N ALA A 259 -32.41 -2.02 -16.85
CA ALA A 259 -32.44 -2.37 -15.44
C ALA A 259 -33.88 -2.53 -14.93
N THR A 260 -34.21 -3.71 -14.40
CA THR A 260 -35.51 -3.94 -13.75
C THR A 260 -35.63 -3.13 -12.47
N ALA A 261 -36.85 -2.68 -12.12
CA ALA A 261 -37.11 -1.95 -10.87
C ALA A 261 -36.57 -2.68 -9.62
N GLN A 262 -36.52 -3.99 -9.67
CA GLN A 262 -36.02 -4.86 -8.61
C GLN A 262 -34.49 -4.79 -8.46
N THR A 263 -33.75 -4.70 -9.55
CA THR A 263 -32.28 -4.52 -9.56
C THR A 263 -31.90 -3.15 -9.00
N VAL A 264 -32.64 -2.10 -9.38
CA VAL A 264 -32.46 -0.73 -8.88
C VAL A 264 -32.80 -0.67 -7.36
N ALA A 265 -33.87 -1.32 -6.92
CA ALA A 265 -34.25 -1.36 -5.50
C ALA A 265 -33.20 -2.08 -4.64
N THR A 266 -32.65 -3.19 -5.13
CA THR A 266 -31.60 -3.95 -4.43
C THR A 266 -30.29 -3.13 -4.34
N ALA A 267 -29.89 -2.46 -5.43
CA ALA A 267 -28.74 -1.58 -5.43
C ALA A 267 -28.92 -0.38 -4.45
N ARG A 268 -30.12 0.20 -4.39
CA ARG A 268 -30.47 1.27 -3.43
C ARG A 268 -30.36 0.81 -1.97
N ARG A 269 -30.88 -0.38 -1.64
CA ARG A 269 -30.76 -0.94 -0.28
C ARG A 269 -29.31 -1.16 0.12
N ARG A 270 -28.50 -1.79 -0.73
CA ARG A 270 -27.08 -2.04 -0.47
C ARG A 270 -26.27 -0.74 -0.32
N ALA A 271 -26.56 0.28 -1.12
CA ALA A 271 -25.93 1.58 -1.01
C ALA A 271 -26.32 2.33 0.28
N ALA A 272 -27.57 2.21 0.73
CA ALA A 272 -28.05 2.80 1.99
C ALA A 272 -27.40 2.11 3.22
N GLU A 273 -27.32 0.79 3.20
CA GLU A 273 -26.68 0.02 4.27
C GLU A 273 -25.18 0.29 4.36
N SER A 274 -24.48 0.39 3.22
CA SER A 274 -23.06 0.75 3.17
C SER A 274 -22.80 2.15 3.74
N ARG A 275 -23.65 3.14 3.42
CA ARG A 275 -23.54 4.49 4.00
C ARG A 275 -23.77 4.50 5.51
N ARG A 276 -24.77 3.76 5.99
CA ARG A 276 -25.04 3.64 7.44
C ARG A 276 -23.86 3.02 8.18
N ARG A 277 -23.25 1.97 7.62
CA ARG A 277 -22.04 1.35 8.20
C ARG A 277 -20.84 2.31 8.21
N ALA A 278 -20.66 3.10 7.15
CA ALA A 278 -19.60 4.11 7.09
C ALA A 278 -19.80 5.23 8.13
N GLN A 279 -21.06 5.70 8.33
CA GLN A 279 -21.39 6.69 9.34
C GLN A 279 -21.15 6.16 10.76
N LEU A 280 -21.58 4.92 11.05
CA LEU A 280 -21.33 4.31 12.36
C LEU A 280 -19.84 4.09 12.64
N ALA A 281 -19.07 3.71 11.63
CA ALA A 281 -17.62 3.59 11.77
C ALA A 281 -16.94 4.95 12.00
N HIS A 282 -17.41 6.01 11.35
CA HIS A 282 -16.92 7.37 11.56
C HIS A 282 -17.26 7.88 12.96
N GLN A 283 -18.51 7.72 13.40
CA GLN A 283 -18.93 8.07 14.77
C GLN A 283 -18.13 7.30 15.84
N ALA A 284 -17.92 6.00 15.64
CA ALA A 284 -17.13 5.20 16.56
C ALA A 284 -15.65 5.67 16.61
N ALA A 285 -15.10 6.11 15.48
CA ALA A 285 -13.75 6.68 15.43
C ALA A 285 -13.68 8.04 16.14
N GLU A 286 -14.68 8.91 15.96
CA GLU A 286 -14.79 10.19 16.66
C GLU A 286 -14.98 10.02 18.18
N GLU A 287 -15.84 9.09 18.59
CA GLU A 287 -16.03 8.77 20.02
C GLU A 287 -14.76 8.17 20.66
N ALA A 288 -14.03 7.33 19.92
CA ALA A 288 -12.75 6.82 20.37
C ALA A 288 -11.73 7.95 20.51
N ALA A 289 -11.64 8.87 19.55
CA ALA A 289 -10.76 10.04 19.62
C ALA A 289 -11.12 10.98 20.80
N ALA A 290 -12.42 11.22 21.03
CA ALA A 290 -12.90 12.05 22.12
C ALA A 290 -12.63 11.46 23.52
N ARG A 291 -12.67 10.14 23.67
CA ARG A 291 -12.38 9.47 24.96
C ARG A 291 -10.89 9.48 25.34
N TRP A 292 -10.02 9.80 24.39
CA TRP A 292 -8.58 9.70 24.57
C TRP A 292 -7.83 11.01 24.34
N GLY A 293 -8.56 12.11 24.07
CA GLY A 293 -8.04 13.47 23.86
C GLY A 293 -8.23 14.42 25.05
N GLY A 294 -8.51 13.89 26.25
CA GLY A 294 -8.64 14.62 27.49
C GLY A 294 -7.49 14.28 28.47
#